data_a77fdf8290c88a75d0cefcd7e3cf9813
#
_entry.id   a77fdf8290c88a75d0cefcd7e3cf9813
#
_cell.length_a   1.000
_cell.length_b   1.000
_cell.length_c   1.000
_cell.angle_alpha   90.00
_cell.angle_beta   90.00
_cell.angle_gamma   90.00
#
_symmetry.space_group_name_H-M   'P 1'
#
loop_
_entity.id
_entity.type
_entity.pdbx_description
1 polymer ?
#
loop_
_entity_poly.entity_id
_entity_poly.type
_entity_poly.pdbx_seq_one_letter_code
_entity_poly.pdbx_strand_id
1 'polypeptide(L)'
;AKLDPAQMSITYTRYQDAVPFFVENNLTQAGATAANALVKAWQTKGGKILAQSKPVPIKHILASPNLSADQIEKVREYLIGLDASDEGKKKLEPTKYTGFEKYDEAKMLELGAWLGL
;
A
#
# COMPACT_ATOMS: atom_id res chain seq x y z
N ALA A 1 4.28 22.91 5.79
CA ALA A 1 3.91 23.09 7.20
C ALA A 1 3.77 21.70 7.84
N LYS A 2 4.43 21.46 8.97
CA LYS A 2 4.17 20.27 9.77
C LYS A 2 2.85 20.50 10.50
N LEU A 3 1.87 19.64 10.26
CA LEU A 3 0.66 19.59 11.05
C LEU A 3 1.01 18.97 12.41
N ASP A 4 0.54 19.57 13.48
CA ASP A 4 0.68 19.01 14.82
C ASP A 4 -0.43 17.96 15.05
N PRO A 5 -0.10 16.67 15.22
CA PRO A 5 -1.09 15.65 15.45
C PRO A 5 -1.96 15.89 16.68
N ALA A 6 -1.45 16.61 17.70
CA ALA A 6 -2.21 16.94 18.91
C ALA A 6 -3.36 17.94 18.65
N GLN A 7 -3.30 18.66 17.53
CA GLN A 7 -4.34 19.59 17.09
C GLN A 7 -5.32 18.98 16.08
N MET A 8 -5.17 17.68 15.78
CA MET A 8 -6.00 16.99 14.80
C MET A 8 -6.96 16.02 15.49
N SER A 9 -8.23 16.05 15.09
CA SER A 9 -9.19 15.00 15.42
C SER A 9 -9.11 13.93 14.32
N ILE A 10 -8.65 12.72 14.65
CA ILE A 10 -8.49 11.63 13.70
C ILE A 10 -9.60 10.59 13.92
N THR A 11 -10.36 10.32 12.87
CA THR A 11 -11.37 9.26 12.84
C THR A 11 -10.92 8.15 11.89
N TYR A 12 -10.91 6.91 12.37
CA TYR A 12 -10.57 5.75 11.57
C TYR A 12 -11.82 5.11 10.99
N THR A 13 -11.80 4.82 9.69
CA THR A 13 -12.86 4.08 9.03
C THR A 13 -12.48 2.60 8.92
N ARG A 14 -13.47 1.70 9.01
CA ARG A 14 -13.25 0.27 8.83
C ARG A 14 -12.85 -0.09 7.39
N TYR A 15 -13.37 0.65 6.41
CA TYR A 15 -13.15 0.42 4.99
C TYR A 15 -12.64 1.70 4.32
N GLN A 16 -11.75 1.55 3.35
CA GLN A 16 -11.16 2.70 2.65
C GLN A 16 -12.17 3.47 1.80
N ASP A 17 -13.20 2.82 1.28
CA ASP A 17 -14.29 3.42 0.49
C ASP A 17 -15.17 4.39 1.31
N ALA A 18 -15.20 4.24 2.62
CA ALA A 18 -15.87 5.21 3.50
C ALA A 18 -15.12 6.57 3.57
N VAL A 19 -13.83 6.62 3.27
CA VAL A 19 -13.03 7.85 3.38
C VAL A 19 -13.58 8.98 2.49
N PRO A 20 -13.76 8.81 1.16
CA PRO A 20 -14.36 9.87 0.35
C PRO A 20 -15.76 10.24 0.78
N PHE A 21 -16.58 9.30 1.25
CA PHE A 21 -17.92 9.59 1.78
C PHE A 21 -17.89 10.56 2.98
N PHE A 22 -16.95 10.37 3.91
CA PHE A 22 -16.81 11.26 5.07
C PHE A 22 -16.44 12.68 4.65
N VAL A 23 -15.57 12.84 3.64
CA VAL A 23 -15.19 14.16 3.12
C VAL A 23 -16.34 14.80 2.32
N GLU A 24 -17.02 14.04 1.44
CA GLU A 24 -18.15 14.50 0.64
C GLU A 24 -19.33 15.03 1.51
N ASN A 25 -19.53 14.39 2.65
CA ASN A 25 -20.63 14.75 3.57
C ASN A 25 -20.19 15.73 4.69
N ASN A 26 -19.01 16.34 4.57
CA ASN A 26 -18.45 17.26 5.56
C ASN A 26 -18.34 16.70 6.99
N LEU A 27 -18.23 15.37 7.13
CA LEU A 27 -17.97 14.71 8.40
C LEU A 27 -16.50 14.86 8.81
N THR A 28 -15.62 15.04 7.83
CA THR A 28 -14.21 15.40 7.99
C THR A 28 -13.78 16.41 6.93
N GLN A 29 -12.77 17.23 7.22
CA GLN A 29 -12.24 18.21 6.27
C GLN A 29 -11.30 17.60 5.24
N ALA A 30 -10.65 16.47 5.58
CA ALA A 30 -9.74 15.74 4.72
C ALA A 30 -9.79 14.24 5.04
N GLY A 31 -9.29 13.42 4.14
CA GLY A 31 -9.19 11.98 4.32
C GLY A 31 -7.92 11.40 3.71
N ALA A 32 -7.45 10.28 4.23
CA ALA A 32 -6.31 9.55 3.71
C ALA A 32 -6.70 8.13 3.30
N THR A 33 -6.29 7.70 2.13
CA THR A 33 -6.53 6.35 1.60
C THR A 33 -5.35 5.88 0.75
N ALA A 34 -5.07 4.59 0.76
CA ALA A 34 -4.09 3.96 -0.14
C ALA A 34 -4.75 3.33 -1.39
N ALA A 35 -6.07 3.42 -1.54
CA ALA A 35 -6.79 2.80 -2.64
C ALA A 35 -6.79 3.70 -3.90
N ASN A 36 -5.91 3.41 -4.85
CA ASN A 36 -5.78 4.18 -6.10
C ASN A 36 -7.09 4.34 -6.88
N ALA A 37 -7.97 3.34 -6.86
CA ALA A 37 -9.27 3.43 -7.52
C ALA A 37 -10.16 4.52 -6.90
N LEU A 38 -10.15 4.67 -5.58
CA LEU A 38 -10.90 5.70 -4.86
C LEU A 38 -10.31 7.09 -5.13
N VAL A 39 -8.97 7.20 -5.17
CA VAL A 39 -8.28 8.46 -5.51
C VAL A 39 -8.66 8.92 -6.92
N LYS A 40 -8.64 8.00 -7.90
CA LYS A 40 -9.07 8.31 -9.29
C LYS A 40 -10.54 8.75 -9.35
N ALA A 41 -11.44 8.02 -8.68
CA ALA A 41 -12.86 8.36 -8.63
C ALA A 41 -13.10 9.73 -7.97
N TRP A 42 -12.34 10.05 -6.91
CA TRP A 42 -12.37 11.35 -6.26
C TRP A 42 -11.97 12.49 -7.19
N GLN A 43 -10.88 12.32 -7.93
CA GLN A 43 -10.39 13.30 -8.91
C GLN A 43 -11.39 13.50 -10.06
N THR A 44 -12.02 12.42 -10.55
CA THR A 44 -13.04 12.50 -11.63
C THR A 44 -14.26 13.34 -11.20
N LYS A 45 -14.58 13.36 -9.91
CA LYS A 45 -15.63 14.21 -9.31
C LYS A 45 -15.18 15.65 -9.03
N GLY A 46 -13.96 16.03 -9.40
CA GLY A 46 -13.40 17.34 -9.11
C GLY A 46 -12.74 17.46 -7.73
N GLY A 47 -12.58 16.37 -7.02
CA GLY A 47 -11.92 16.33 -5.73
C GLY A 47 -10.40 16.64 -5.83
N LYS A 48 -9.87 17.36 -4.83
CA LYS A 48 -8.47 17.75 -4.80
C LYS A 48 -7.63 16.72 -4.04
N ILE A 49 -6.42 16.45 -4.56
CA ILE A 49 -5.39 15.71 -3.84
C ILE A 49 -4.46 16.73 -3.18
N LEU A 50 -4.37 16.68 -1.86
CA LEU A 50 -3.57 17.64 -1.07
C LEU A 50 -2.11 17.21 -0.99
N ALA A 51 -1.85 15.92 -0.84
CA ALA A 51 -0.51 15.35 -0.77
C ALA A 51 -0.52 13.88 -1.17
N GLN A 52 0.62 13.38 -1.59
CA GLN A 52 0.86 11.96 -1.85
C GLN A 52 2.15 11.55 -1.14
N SER A 53 2.13 10.38 -0.49
CA SER A 53 3.33 9.82 0.13
C SER A 53 4.35 9.38 -0.91
N LYS A 54 5.60 9.16 -0.48
CA LYS A 54 6.55 8.36 -1.25
C LYS A 54 5.94 6.97 -1.52
N PRO A 55 6.29 6.29 -2.63
CA PRO A 55 5.94 4.89 -2.84
C PRO A 55 6.44 4.04 -1.68
N VAL A 56 5.55 3.22 -1.12
CA VAL A 56 5.88 2.33 0.00
C VAL A 56 5.49 0.90 -0.35
N PRO A 57 6.27 -0.11 0.06
CA PRO A 57 5.86 -1.50 -0.03
C PRO A 57 4.66 -1.74 0.90
N ILE A 58 3.51 -2.09 0.33
CA ILE A 58 2.26 -2.25 1.11
C ILE A 58 1.92 -3.70 1.42
N LYS A 59 2.59 -4.64 0.80
CA LYS A 59 2.37 -6.07 0.99
C LYS A 59 3.69 -6.80 1.15
N HIS A 60 3.74 -7.65 2.16
CA HIS A 60 4.87 -8.54 2.43
C HIS A 60 4.38 -9.97 2.48
N ILE A 61 5.14 -10.89 1.89
CA ILE A 61 4.94 -12.32 2.06
C ILE A 61 5.83 -12.78 3.20
N LEU A 62 5.21 -13.30 4.25
CA LEU A 62 5.91 -13.79 5.43
C LEU A 62 6.05 -15.31 5.37
N ALA A 63 7.23 -15.80 5.62
CA ALA A 63 7.51 -17.23 5.74
C ALA A 63 7.34 -17.68 7.21
N SER A 64 6.76 -18.87 7.42
CA SER A 64 6.73 -19.50 8.73
C SER A 64 8.16 -19.86 9.18
N PRO A 65 8.51 -19.71 10.45
CA PRO A 65 9.81 -20.16 10.98
C PRO A 65 10.00 -21.67 10.90
N ASN A 66 8.92 -22.43 10.67
CA ASN A 66 8.96 -23.89 10.52
C ASN A 66 9.35 -24.34 9.10
N LEU A 67 9.45 -23.43 8.13
CA LEU A 67 9.93 -23.76 6.79
C LEU A 67 11.46 -23.81 6.77
N SER A 68 12.02 -24.80 6.03
CA SER A 68 13.46 -24.84 5.81
C SER A 68 13.90 -23.69 4.89
N ALA A 69 15.18 -23.33 4.95
CA ALA A 69 15.76 -22.30 4.10
C ALA A 69 15.56 -22.63 2.59
N ASP A 70 15.68 -23.89 2.20
CA ASP A 70 15.45 -24.35 0.83
C ASP A 70 13.97 -24.16 0.40
N GLN A 71 13.01 -24.45 1.27
CA GLN A 71 11.60 -24.21 0.99
C GLN A 71 11.30 -22.72 0.83
N ILE A 72 11.86 -21.89 1.70
CA ILE A 72 11.70 -20.42 1.65
C ILE A 72 12.26 -19.88 0.33
N GLU A 73 13.47 -20.34 -0.07
CA GLU A 73 14.09 -19.89 -1.32
C GLU A 73 13.29 -20.29 -2.55
N LYS A 74 12.81 -21.54 -2.62
CA LYS A 74 11.95 -22.00 -3.72
C LYS A 74 10.66 -21.17 -3.86
N VAL A 75 10.02 -20.84 -2.75
CA VAL A 75 8.83 -19.97 -2.76
C VAL A 75 9.18 -18.57 -3.23
N ARG A 76 10.30 -18.02 -2.76
CA ARG A 76 10.79 -16.71 -3.16
C ARG A 76 11.08 -16.64 -4.66
N GLU A 77 11.85 -17.58 -5.19
CA GLU A 77 12.16 -17.66 -6.60
C GLU A 77 10.91 -17.80 -7.47
N TYR A 78 9.96 -18.64 -7.05
CA TYR A 78 8.68 -18.77 -7.74
C TYR A 78 7.90 -17.46 -7.81
N LEU A 79 7.77 -16.74 -6.68
CA LEU A 79 7.02 -15.49 -6.62
C LEU A 79 7.69 -14.38 -7.44
N ILE A 80 9.02 -14.23 -7.30
CA ILE A 80 9.78 -13.23 -8.06
C ILE A 80 9.76 -13.52 -9.56
N GLY A 81 9.75 -14.80 -9.96
CA GLY A 81 9.69 -15.19 -11.36
C GLY A 81 8.32 -15.12 -12.03
N LEU A 82 7.25 -14.79 -11.31
CA LEU A 82 5.89 -14.79 -11.89
C LEU A 82 5.70 -13.78 -13.03
N ASP A 83 6.32 -12.64 -12.97
CA ASP A 83 6.19 -11.60 -14.00
C ASP A 83 7.05 -11.88 -15.25
N ALA A 84 7.94 -12.86 -15.20
CA ALA A 84 8.81 -13.23 -16.32
C ALA A 84 8.09 -14.02 -17.43
N SER A 85 6.89 -14.53 -17.19
CA SER A 85 6.13 -15.34 -18.16
C SER A 85 4.69 -14.89 -18.30
N ASP A 86 4.09 -15.15 -19.47
CA ASP A 86 2.67 -14.80 -19.70
C ASP A 86 1.73 -15.62 -18.80
N GLU A 87 2.08 -16.87 -18.49
CA GLU A 87 1.32 -17.67 -17.53
C GLU A 87 1.40 -17.09 -16.12
N GLY A 88 2.56 -16.66 -15.69
CA GLY A 88 2.75 -16.00 -14.39
C GLY A 88 2.01 -14.68 -14.31
N LYS A 89 2.04 -13.86 -15.35
CA LYS A 89 1.27 -12.61 -15.43
C LYS A 89 -0.22 -12.86 -15.29
N LYS A 90 -0.76 -13.90 -15.96
CA LYS A 90 -2.17 -14.30 -15.79
C LYS A 90 -2.51 -14.69 -14.35
N LYS A 91 -1.59 -15.33 -13.63
CA LYS A 91 -1.77 -15.66 -12.20
C LYS A 91 -1.77 -14.40 -11.32
N LEU A 92 -1.07 -13.33 -11.72
CA LEU A 92 -1.03 -12.06 -11.01
C LEU A 92 -2.28 -11.19 -11.25
N GLU A 93 -2.93 -11.29 -12.41
CA GLU A 93 -4.09 -10.45 -12.79
C GLU A 93 -5.16 -10.31 -11.68
N PRO A 94 -5.64 -11.39 -11.02
CA PRO A 94 -6.66 -11.27 -9.97
C PRO A 94 -6.20 -10.48 -8.76
N THR A 95 -4.88 -10.45 -8.50
CA THR A 95 -4.28 -9.71 -7.38
C THR A 95 -4.09 -8.23 -7.66
N LYS A 96 -4.11 -7.84 -8.93
CA LYS A 96 -3.75 -6.51 -9.44
C LYS A 96 -2.30 -6.11 -9.14
N TYR A 97 -1.42 -7.06 -8.83
CA TYR A 97 0.01 -6.86 -8.72
C TYR A 97 0.69 -7.09 -10.07
N THR A 98 1.77 -6.36 -10.30
CA THR A 98 2.60 -6.53 -11.50
C THR A 98 3.72 -7.53 -11.31
N GLY A 99 4.05 -7.87 -10.06
CA GLY A 99 5.11 -8.79 -9.69
C GLY A 99 5.44 -8.70 -8.21
N PHE A 100 6.48 -9.42 -7.81
CA PHE A 100 7.06 -9.39 -6.48
C PHE A 100 8.55 -9.03 -6.57
N GLU A 101 9.03 -8.27 -5.62
CA GLU A 101 10.43 -7.89 -5.49
C GLU A 101 11.05 -8.57 -4.27
N LYS A 102 12.36 -8.73 -4.28
CA LYS A 102 13.12 -9.18 -3.11
C LYS A 102 13.00 -8.14 -2.00
N TYR A 103 12.83 -8.61 -0.76
CA TYR A 103 12.85 -7.74 0.41
C TYR A 103 14.18 -7.00 0.51
N ASP A 104 14.10 -5.68 0.65
CA ASP A 104 15.24 -4.78 0.79
C ASP A 104 15.17 -4.11 2.17
N GLU A 105 15.99 -4.59 3.09
CA GLU A 105 16.03 -4.10 4.47
C GLU A 105 16.50 -2.64 4.55
N ALA A 106 17.48 -2.23 3.72
CA ALA A 106 17.98 -0.86 3.72
C ALA A 106 16.88 0.12 3.30
N LYS A 107 16.10 -0.22 2.28
CA LYS A 107 14.94 0.56 1.83
C LYS A 107 13.84 0.65 2.89
N MET A 108 13.65 -0.43 3.65
CA MET A 108 12.67 -0.43 4.75
C MET A 108 13.12 0.42 5.94
N LEU A 109 14.42 0.42 6.27
CA LEU A 109 14.98 1.29 7.29
C LEU A 109 14.91 2.78 6.91
N GLU A 110 15.20 3.11 5.63
CA GLU A 110 15.03 4.47 5.12
C GLU A 110 13.56 4.94 5.23
N LEU A 111 12.63 4.06 4.90
CA LEU A 111 11.21 4.34 5.02
C LEU A 111 10.79 4.55 6.47
N GLY A 112 11.27 3.72 7.40
CA GLY A 112 11.06 3.87 8.84
C GLY A 112 11.55 5.23 9.35
N ALA A 113 12.77 5.61 8.99
CA ALA A 113 13.35 6.91 9.33
C ALA A 113 12.51 8.08 8.77
N TRP A 114 11.98 7.94 7.55
CA TRP A 114 11.09 8.96 6.97
C TRP A 114 9.76 9.07 7.73
N LEU A 115 9.24 7.97 8.28
CA LEU A 115 8.04 7.93 9.12
C LEU A 115 8.30 8.41 10.57
N GLY A 116 9.57 8.53 10.97
CA GLY A 116 9.95 8.91 12.34
C GLY A 116 9.91 7.72 13.32
N LEU A 117 10.10 6.50 12.81
CA LEU A 117 10.18 5.26 13.58
C LEU A 117 11.63 4.90 13.89
#